data_5f630b631d95ee8383fb62b00b5c6945
#
_entry.id   5f630b631d95ee8383fb62b00b5c6945
#
_cell.length_a   1.000
_cell.length_b   1.000
_cell.length_c   1.000
_cell.angle_alpha   90.00
_cell.angle_beta   90.00
_cell.angle_gamma   90.00
#
_symmetry.space_group_name_H-M   'P 1'
#
loop_
_entity.id
_entity.type
_entity.pdbx_description
1 polymer ?
#
loop_
_entity_poly.entity_id
_entity_poly.type
_entity_poly.pdbx_seq_one_letter_code
_entity_poly.pdbx_strand_id
1 'polypeptide(L)'
;MDLYARVNILEGKAVRLPRGNVKDEVIFLEANPLERAHGWVSKGANRLLIVDLDAAAHGDYRNRPMINEIIANVDVPVQVGGGVRSPAEVDALISGGAWRVTMGTTAMVDQVLFWDICRDHPGRIAASLDVLPDQELAIRGWTEGSGSYLEETLIELSSAGAAAFMLSEVGRDALNEPPNFDNLRLALTTVEEEVIAAGGVRGLEDLESLRDLEVDGRQVGGVVVGREITAGRFTFEEAVALVRREFGPPKGPWSAEELQQALATYQASHPASADAEAFLSWLNGA
;
A
#
# COMPACT_ATOMS: atom_id res chain seq x y z
N MET A 1 -9.86 3.03 -3.66
CA MET A 1 -8.45 2.61 -3.43
C MET A 1 -7.78 3.59 -2.47
N ASP A 2 -7.19 3.11 -1.36
CA ASP A 2 -6.49 3.95 -0.38
C ASP A 2 -5.02 4.20 -0.77
N LEU A 3 -4.50 5.40 -0.43
CA LEU A 3 -3.09 5.73 -0.60
C LEU A 3 -2.36 5.56 0.73
N TYR A 4 -1.49 4.56 0.81
CA TYR A 4 -0.60 4.32 1.95
C TYR A 4 0.69 5.13 1.75
N ALA A 5 0.77 6.31 2.40
CA ALA A 5 1.97 7.12 2.33
C ALA A 5 3.08 6.51 3.21
N ARG A 6 4.20 6.12 2.58
CA ARG A 6 5.29 5.40 3.25
C ARG A 6 6.22 6.35 4.00
N VAL A 7 6.53 5.96 5.25
CA VAL A 7 7.60 6.55 6.06
C VAL A 7 8.53 5.43 6.52
N ASN A 8 9.68 5.33 5.88
CA ASN A 8 10.74 4.42 6.35
C ASN A 8 11.59 5.12 7.39
N ILE A 9 11.86 4.45 8.52
CA ILE A 9 12.67 5.00 9.62
C ILE A 9 13.93 4.15 9.78
N LEU A 10 15.09 4.81 9.70
CA LEU A 10 16.40 4.23 9.97
C LEU A 10 17.19 5.18 10.88
N GLU A 11 17.71 4.67 11.98
CA GLU A 11 18.49 5.46 12.96
C GLU A 11 17.76 6.73 13.43
N GLY A 12 16.44 6.62 13.65
CA GLY A 12 15.59 7.72 14.08
C GLY A 12 15.30 8.78 13.02
N LYS A 13 15.64 8.55 11.75
CA LYS A 13 15.46 9.51 10.65
C LYS A 13 14.57 8.94 9.56
N ALA A 14 13.83 9.80 8.86
CA ALA A 14 13.10 9.41 7.67
C ALA A 14 14.05 9.21 6.49
N VAL A 15 13.93 8.05 5.81
CA VAL A 15 14.82 7.67 4.72
C VAL A 15 14.06 7.18 3.49
N ARG A 16 14.74 7.23 2.34
CA ARG A 16 14.35 6.58 1.10
C ARG A 16 15.37 5.51 0.74
N LEU A 17 14.89 4.34 0.36
CA LEU A 17 15.69 3.26 -0.18
C LEU A 17 15.45 3.17 -1.69
N PRO A 18 16.33 3.70 -2.55
CA PRO A 18 16.12 3.71 -4.00
C PRO A 18 15.96 2.31 -4.60
N ARG A 19 16.65 1.32 -4.03
CA ARG A 19 16.58 -0.09 -4.44
C ARG A 19 15.81 -0.99 -3.48
N GLY A 20 15.15 -0.41 -2.47
CA GLY A 20 14.34 -1.13 -1.49
C GLY A 20 15.13 -1.85 -0.38
N ASN A 21 16.44 -1.91 -0.43
CA ASN A 21 17.29 -2.61 0.55
C ASN A 21 18.18 -1.62 1.32
N VAL A 22 18.29 -1.80 2.65
CA VAL A 22 19.16 -0.97 3.52
C VAL A 22 20.65 -1.21 3.30
N LYS A 23 21.05 -2.32 2.67
CA LYS A 23 22.44 -2.61 2.31
C LYS A 23 22.93 -1.85 1.09
N ASP A 24 21.98 -1.29 0.34
CA ASP A 24 22.27 -0.47 -0.84
C ASP A 24 22.37 1.01 -0.45
N GLU A 25 22.11 1.89 -1.42
CA GLU A 25 22.06 3.33 -1.17
C GLU A 25 20.90 3.72 -0.26
N VAL A 26 21.18 4.51 0.79
CA VAL A 26 20.20 5.10 1.69
C VAL A 26 20.23 6.61 1.52
N ILE A 27 19.08 7.21 1.20
CA ILE A 27 18.93 8.66 1.09
C ILE A 27 18.19 9.16 2.32
N PHE A 28 18.84 9.96 3.13
CA PHE A 28 18.21 10.63 4.27
C PHE A 28 17.34 11.79 3.75
N LEU A 29 16.10 11.85 4.23
CA LEU A 29 15.11 12.85 3.82
C LEU A 29 14.96 13.93 4.90
N GLU A 30 14.26 13.61 5.99
CA GLU A 30 14.06 14.49 7.14
C GLU A 30 14.72 13.91 8.39
N ALA A 31 15.23 14.79 9.25
CA ALA A 31 15.79 14.38 10.54
C ALA A 31 14.70 13.89 11.50
N ASN A 32 13.46 14.40 11.36
CA ASN A 32 12.31 13.99 12.16
C ASN A 32 11.26 13.28 11.32
N PRO A 33 11.03 11.95 11.50
CA PRO A 33 10.01 11.22 10.80
C PRO A 33 8.57 11.71 11.02
N LEU A 34 8.28 12.38 12.16
CA LEU A 34 6.99 13.00 12.43
C LEU A 34 6.68 14.12 11.44
N GLU A 35 7.66 14.97 11.11
CA GLU A 35 7.50 16.01 10.08
C GLU A 35 7.14 15.41 8.73
N ARG A 36 7.77 14.28 8.40
CA ARG A 36 7.45 13.52 7.17
C ARG A 36 6.01 13.01 7.17
N ALA A 37 5.57 12.43 8.29
CA ALA A 37 4.20 11.93 8.45
C ALA A 37 3.17 13.08 8.33
N HIS A 38 3.39 14.20 9.03
CA HIS A 38 2.56 15.40 8.91
C HIS A 38 2.53 15.95 7.48
N GLY A 39 3.69 15.95 6.80
CA GLY A 39 3.79 16.37 5.40
C GLY A 39 2.93 15.53 4.46
N TRP A 40 2.80 14.21 4.70
CA TRP A 40 1.91 13.35 3.95
C TRP A 40 0.43 13.60 4.26
N VAL A 41 0.09 13.70 5.55
CA VAL A 41 -1.30 13.95 6.00
C VAL A 41 -1.79 15.30 5.48
N SER A 42 -0.98 16.36 5.54
CA SER A 42 -1.33 17.69 5.03
C SER A 42 -1.59 17.72 3.52
N LYS A 43 -1.01 16.77 2.78
CA LYS A 43 -1.21 16.58 1.33
C LYS A 43 -2.36 15.64 1.00
N GLY A 44 -3.11 15.18 2.01
CA GLY A 44 -4.31 14.39 1.85
C GLY A 44 -4.11 12.87 1.93
N ALA A 45 -2.98 12.40 2.49
CA ALA A 45 -2.83 10.98 2.82
C ALA A 45 -3.95 10.53 3.76
N ASN A 46 -4.60 9.41 3.42
CA ASN A 46 -5.65 8.81 4.23
C ASN A 46 -5.22 7.54 4.97
N ARG A 47 -4.00 7.08 4.70
CA ARG A 47 -3.31 5.99 5.41
C ARG A 47 -1.81 6.30 5.48
N LEU A 48 -1.17 5.90 6.57
CA LEU A 48 0.29 5.87 6.66
C LEU A 48 0.79 4.44 6.78
N LEU A 49 1.90 4.14 6.12
CA LEU A 49 2.68 2.92 6.31
C LEU A 49 4.04 3.31 6.88
N ILE A 50 4.28 2.95 8.14
CA ILE A 50 5.58 3.14 8.79
C ILE A 50 6.35 1.83 8.73
N VAL A 51 7.61 1.89 8.29
CA VAL A 51 8.51 0.73 8.27
C VAL A 51 9.73 1.02 9.13
N ASP A 52 9.86 0.25 10.22
CA ASP A 52 11.02 0.27 11.13
C ASP A 52 12.15 -0.55 10.52
N LEU A 53 13.12 0.13 9.89
CA LEU A 53 14.21 -0.54 9.20
C LEU A 53 15.29 -1.08 10.15
N ASP A 54 15.51 -0.45 11.32
CA ASP A 54 16.42 -0.97 12.34
C ASP A 54 15.88 -2.28 12.92
N ALA A 55 14.59 -2.33 13.24
CA ALA A 55 13.96 -3.55 13.70
C ALA A 55 13.94 -4.63 12.61
N ALA A 56 13.69 -4.27 11.35
CA ALA A 56 13.70 -5.21 10.23
C ALA A 56 15.08 -5.83 10.01
N ALA A 57 16.13 -5.01 9.99
CA ALA A 57 17.50 -5.46 9.69
C ALA A 57 18.19 -6.14 10.86
N HIS A 58 17.99 -5.63 12.08
CA HIS A 58 18.81 -5.99 13.24
C HIS A 58 18.02 -6.42 14.48
N GLY A 59 16.67 -6.33 14.45
CA GLY A 59 15.84 -6.53 15.65
C GLY A 59 16.04 -5.43 16.68
N ASP A 60 16.44 -4.24 16.26
CA ASP A 60 16.67 -3.10 17.12
C ASP A 60 15.45 -2.17 17.11
N TYR A 61 14.73 -2.12 18.20
CA TYR A 61 13.47 -1.40 18.34
C TYR A 61 13.66 0.03 18.85
N ARG A 62 14.82 0.65 18.61
CA ARG A 62 15.14 2.03 19.02
C ARG A 62 14.17 3.08 18.48
N ASN A 63 13.50 2.80 17.35
CA ASN A 63 12.56 3.73 16.73
C ASN A 63 11.14 3.69 17.34
N ARG A 64 10.83 2.75 18.24
CA ARG A 64 9.47 2.58 18.81
C ARG A 64 8.92 3.85 19.48
N PRO A 65 9.71 4.63 20.26
CA PRO A 65 9.21 5.89 20.81
C PRO A 65 8.77 6.88 19.74
N MET A 66 9.55 7.01 18.65
CA MET A 66 9.22 7.86 17.50
C MET A 66 7.98 7.37 16.75
N ILE A 67 7.86 6.06 16.56
CA ILE A 67 6.67 5.45 15.90
C ILE A 67 5.41 5.75 16.73
N ASN A 68 5.46 5.57 18.05
CA ASN A 68 4.36 5.89 18.94
C ASN A 68 4.03 7.39 18.94
N GLU A 69 5.04 8.26 18.85
CA GLU A 69 4.86 9.70 18.72
C GLU A 69 4.14 10.06 17.42
N ILE A 70 4.51 9.43 16.28
CA ILE A 70 3.80 9.63 15.01
C ILE A 70 2.34 9.19 15.13
N ILE A 71 2.09 7.99 15.64
CA ILE A 71 0.73 7.46 15.82
C ILE A 71 -0.15 8.39 16.65
N ALA A 72 0.41 8.95 17.73
CA ALA A 72 -0.31 9.85 18.65
C ALA A 72 -0.58 11.25 18.06
N ASN A 73 0.13 11.65 17.00
CA ASN A 73 0.08 13.01 16.46
C ASN A 73 -0.46 13.09 15.01
N VAL A 74 -1.04 12.01 14.47
CA VAL A 74 -1.70 12.01 13.17
C VAL A 74 -3.14 11.53 13.29
N ASP A 75 -4.05 12.12 12.50
CA ASP A 75 -5.49 11.81 12.52
C ASP A 75 -5.89 10.73 11.49
N VAL A 76 -4.90 10.03 10.91
CA VAL A 76 -5.15 8.98 9.93
C VAL A 76 -4.69 7.62 10.45
N PRO A 77 -5.32 6.50 10.04
CA PRO A 77 -4.88 5.17 10.42
C PRO A 77 -3.42 4.91 10.03
N VAL A 78 -2.64 4.38 10.98
CA VAL A 78 -1.23 4.06 10.80
C VAL A 78 -1.04 2.56 10.81
N GLN A 79 -0.53 2.02 9.70
CA GLN A 79 -0.06 0.63 9.60
C GLN A 79 1.44 0.61 9.87
N VAL A 80 1.90 -0.28 10.74
CA VAL A 80 3.31 -0.37 11.14
C VAL A 80 3.87 -1.73 10.77
N GLY A 81 5.02 -1.75 10.12
CA GLY A 81 5.78 -2.96 9.80
C GLY A 81 7.28 -2.78 10.06
N GLY A 82 8.02 -3.84 9.79
CA GLY A 82 9.45 -3.89 10.01
C GLY A 82 9.82 -4.59 11.33
N GLY A 83 10.40 -5.77 11.22
CA GLY A 83 10.98 -6.53 12.33
C GLY A 83 9.98 -7.09 13.35
N VAL A 84 8.70 -7.17 13.05
CA VAL A 84 7.68 -7.75 13.94
C VAL A 84 7.81 -9.27 13.94
N ARG A 85 8.21 -9.86 15.08
CA ARG A 85 8.59 -11.28 15.18
C ARG A 85 8.00 -12.01 16.39
N SER A 86 7.25 -11.31 17.23
CA SER A 86 6.65 -11.90 18.45
C SER A 86 5.30 -11.27 18.79
N PRO A 87 4.43 -11.97 19.57
CA PRO A 87 3.19 -11.41 20.08
C PRO A 87 3.40 -10.12 20.88
N ALA A 88 4.45 -10.09 21.72
CA ALA A 88 4.74 -8.91 22.55
C ALA A 88 5.02 -7.64 21.72
N GLU A 89 5.63 -7.78 20.55
CA GLU A 89 5.86 -6.66 19.63
C GLU A 89 4.56 -6.20 18.98
N VAL A 90 3.68 -7.14 18.62
CA VAL A 90 2.35 -6.83 18.10
C VAL A 90 1.52 -6.12 19.17
N ASP A 91 1.47 -6.66 20.39
CA ASP A 91 0.78 -6.07 21.54
C ASP A 91 1.24 -4.64 21.81
N ALA A 92 2.56 -4.41 21.77
CA ALA A 92 3.15 -3.09 22.00
C ALA A 92 2.73 -2.08 20.92
N LEU A 93 2.71 -2.49 19.65
CA LEU A 93 2.30 -1.62 18.55
C LEU A 93 0.79 -1.32 18.58
N ILE A 94 -0.04 -2.34 18.79
CA ILE A 94 -1.50 -2.19 18.86
C ILE A 94 -1.89 -1.32 20.07
N SER A 95 -1.28 -1.58 21.24
CA SER A 95 -1.49 -0.76 22.45
C SER A 95 -0.98 0.68 22.29
N GLY A 96 0.07 0.87 21.48
CA GLY A 96 0.56 2.19 21.08
C GLY A 96 -0.33 2.94 20.07
N GLY A 97 -1.44 2.31 19.63
CA GLY A 97 -2.43 2.94 18.74
C GLY A 97 -2.26 2.61 17.25
N ALA A 98 -1.32 1.74 16.86
CA ALA A 98 -1.22 1.30 15.47
C ALA A 98 -2.56 0.73 15.01
N TRP A 99 -3.10 1.21 13.90
CA TRP A 99 -4.35 0.70 13.33
C TRP A 99 -4.20 -0.75 12.85
N ARG A 100 -3.07 -1.07 12.23
CA ARG A 100 -2.75 -2.41 11.71
C ARG A 100 -1.26 -2.67 11.84
N VAL A 101 -0.88 -3.92 12.10
CA VAL A 101 0.52 -4.37 12.16
C VAL A 101 0.80 -5.25 10.95
N THR A 102 1.94 -5.03 10.29
CA THR A 102 2.37 -5.80 9.12
C THR A 102 3.46 -6.79 9.50
N MET A 103 3.24 -8.06 9.20
CA MET A 103 4.20 -9.14 9.37
C MET A 103 4.62 -9.68 8.01
N GLY A 104 5.93 -9.74 7.75
CA GLY A 104 6.51 -10.31 6.54
C GLY A 104 7.07 -11.72 6.80
N THR A 105 8.40 -11.84 6.88
CA THR A 105 9.11 -13.12 7.05
C THR A 105 8.49 -14.03 8.11
N THR A 106 8.08 -13.49 9.26
CA THR A 106 7.49 -14.28 10.35
C THR A 106 6.19 -14.97 9.94
N ALA A 107 5.34 -14.30 9.15
CA ALA A 107 4.10 -14.88 8.65
C ALA A 107 4.34 -16.13 7.79
N MET A 108 5.46 -16.18 7.08
CA MET A 108 5.82 -17.31 6.20
C MET A 108 6.60 -18.41 6.92
N VAL A 109 7.49 -18.06 7.86
CA VAL A 109 8.38 -19.05 8.50
C VAL A 109 7.80 -19.67 9.78
N ASP A 110 6.80 -19.03 10.40
CA ASP A 110 6.12 -19.49 11.60
C ASP A 110 4.61 -19.23 11.51
N GLN A 111 3.95 -20.04 10.72
CA GLN A 111 2.50 -19.93 10.48
C GLN A 111 1.67 -20.16 11.73
N VAL A 112 2.13 -20.99 12.67
CA VAL A 112 1.43 -21.22 13.94
C VAL A 112 1.42 -19.94 14.78
N LEU A 113 2.57 -19.30 14.89
CA LEU A 113 2.69 -18.01 15.56
C LEU A 113 1.81 -16.93 14.87
N PHE A 114 1.82 -16.89 13.54
CA PHE A 114 0.99 -15.95 12.78
C PHE A 114 -0.50 -16.18 13.04
N TRP A 115 -0.96 -17.43 13.02
CA TRP A 115 -2.33 -17.81 13.33
C TRP A 115 -2.75 -17.39 14.74
N ASP A 116 -1.92 -17.67 15.77
CA ASP A 116 -2.18 -17.26 17.15
C ASP A 116 -2.31 -15.73 17.26
N ILE A 117 -1.43 -14.98 16.62
CA ILE A 117 -1.45 -13.51 16.61
C ILE A 117 -2.71 -12.99 15.90
N CYS A 118 -3.10 -13.54 14.75
CA CYS A 118 -4.32 -13.15 14.05
C CYS A 118 -5.58 -13.41 14.88
N ARG A 119 -5.64 -14.55 15.57
CA ARG A 119 -6.74 -14.89 16.49
C ARG A 119 -6.84 -13.91 17.65
N ASP A 120 -5.72 -13.50 18.22
CA ASP A 120 -5.68 -12.62 19.38
C ASP A 120 -5.90 -11.13 18.97
N HIS A 121 -5.65 -10.79 17.70
CA HIS A 121 -5.82 -9.45 17.15
C HIS A 121 -6.65 -9.46 15.85
N PRO A 122 -7.92 -9.87 15.86
CA PRO A 122 -8.74 -10.01 14.66
C PRO A 122 -8.88 -8.68 13.91
N GLY A 123 -8.66 -8.72 12.59
CA GLY A 123 -8.75 -7.55 11.72
C GLY A 123 -7.57 -6.57 11.82
N ARG A 124 -6.51 -6.89 12.56
CA ARG A 124 -5.41 -5.98 12.85
C ARG A 124 -4.06 -6.41 12.26
N ILE A 125 -3.96 -7.58 11.64
CA ILE A 125 -2.71 -8.13 11.14
C ILE A 125 -2.74 -8.22 9.62
N ALA A 126 -1.79 -7.57 8.96
CA ALA A 126 -1.57 -7.70 7.52
C ALA A 126 -0.35 -8.58 7.27
N ALA A 127 -0.42 -9.42 6.23
CA ALA A 127 0.75 -10.12 5.71
C ALA A 127 1.42 -9.28 4.62
N SER A 128 2.75 -9.12 4.70
CA SER A 128 3.56 -8.53 3.63
C SER A 128 4.31 -9.63 2.91
N LEU A 129 4.01 -9.79 1.63
CA LEU A 129 4.57 -10.81 0.76
C LEU A 129 5.48 -10.15 -0.28
N ASP A 130 6.77 -10.45 -0.20
CA ASP A 130 7.77 -9.97 -1.15
C ASP A 130 7.92 -11.04 -2.25
N VAL A 131 7.41 -10.75 -3.45
CA VAL A 131 7.26 -11.71 -4.54
C VAL A 131 8.45 -11.62 -5.50
N LEU A 132 9.07 -12.75 -5.79
CA LEU A 132 10.12 -12.90 -6.81
C LEU A 132 9.49 -13.08 -8.22
N PRO A 133 10.25 -12.90 -9.30
CA PRO A 133 9.70 -13.00 -10.67
C PRO A 133 9.06 -14.35 -11.03
N ASP A 134 9.44 -15.43 -10.36
CA ASP A 134 8.90 -16.78 -10.51
C ASP A 134 7.74 -17.09 -9.55
N GLN A 135 7.22 -16.07 -8.85
CA GLN A 135 6.17 -16.16 -7.84
C GLN A 135 6.60 -16.85 -6.52
N GLU A 136 7.85 -17.26 -6.38
CA GLU A 136 8.38 -17.63 -5.07
C GLU A 136 8.41 -16.39 -4.15
N LEU A 137 8.23 -16.59 -2.86
CA LEU A 137 8.27 -15.52 -1.88
C LEU A 137 9.68 -15.37 -1.29
N ALA A 138 10.16 -14.13 -1.26
CA ALA A 138 11.42 -13.78 -0.64
C ALA A 138 11.24 -13.51 0.86
N ILE A 139 12.25 -13.90 1.64
CA ILE A 139 12.31 -13.65 3.09
C ILE A 139 13.62 -12.95 3.46
N ARG A 140 13.68 -12.49 4.72
CA ARG A 140 14.89 -11.89 5.32
C ARG A 140 15.48 -10.73 4.50
N GLY A 141 14.60 -9.82 4.04
CA GLY A 141 15.02 -8.66 3.25
C GLY A 141 15.56 -9.05 1.87
N TRP A 142 14.90 -10.03 1.22
CA TRP A 142 15.18 -10.51 -0.14
C TRP A 142 16.51 -11.25 -0.31
N THR A 143 17.06 -11.79 0.79
CA THR A 143 18.33 -12.51 0.74
C THR A 143 18.16 -14.00 0.50
N GLU A 144 16.96 -14.53 0.72
CA GLU A 144 16.62 -15.94 0.61
C GLU A 144 15.24 -16.12 0.01
N GLY A 145 15.04 -17.17 -0.81
CA GLY A 145 13.71 -17.67 -1.15
C GLY A 145 13.14 -18.47 0.02
N SER A 146 11.82 -18.43 0.17
CA SER A 146 11.13 -19.16 1.24
C SER A 146 10.88 -20.63 0.90
N GLY A 147 10.92 -20.99 -0.37
CA GLY A 147 10.42 -22.26 -0.89
C GLY A 147 8.89 -22.31 -1.00
N SER A 148 8.18 -21.22 -0.70
CA SER A 148 6.72 -21.10 -0.79
C SER A 148 6.35 -20.17 -1.93
N TYR A 149 5.19 -20.40 -2.55
CA TYR A 149 4.71 -19.63 -3.67
C TYR A 149 3.49 -18.78 -3.29
N LEU A 150 3.24 -17.73 -4.09
CA LEU A 150 2.26 -16.69 -3.78
C LEU A 150 0.86 -17.25 -3.52
N GLU A 151 0.30 -18.05 -4.43
CA GLU A 151 -1.08 -18.53 -4.34
C GLU A 151 -1.32 -19.39 -3.09
N GLU A 152 -0.45 -20.35 -2.84
CA GLU A 152 -0.54 -21.26 -1.68
C GLU A 152 -0.45 -20.47 -0.38
N THR A 153 0.50 -19.51 -0.29
CA THR A 153 0.69 -18.69 0.90
C THR A 153 -0.50 -17.75 1.15
N LEU A 154 -1.10 -17.19 0.10
CA LEU A 154 -2.32 -16.38 0.23
C LEU A 154 -3.45 -17.19 0.87
N ILE A 155 -3.69 -18.42 0.40
CA ILE A 155 -4.73 -19.31 0.95
C ILE A 155 -4.46 -19.64 2.42
N GLU A 156 -3.22 -19.99 2.75
CA GLU A 156 -2.81 -20.36 4.10
C GLU A 156 -2.97 -19.20 5.08
N LEU A 157 -2.46 -18.01 4.73
CA LEU A 157 -2.52 -16.85 5.62
C LEU A 157 -3.92 -16.22 5.69
N SER A 158 -4.74 -16.31 4.64
CA SER A 158 -6.16 -15.98 4.70
C SER A 158 -6.89 -16.88 5.69
N SER A 159 -6.68 -18.19 5.61
CA SER A 159 -7.23 -19.17 6.56
C SER A 159 -6.75 -18.93 8.00
N ALA A 160 -5.56 -18.38 8.18
CA ALA A 160 -5.01 -17.99 9.47
C ALA A 160 -5.61 -16.70 10.03
N GLY A 161 -6.39 -15.94 9.24
CA GLY A 161 -7.08 -14.73 9.68
C GLY A 161 -6.33 -13.43 9.40
N ALA A 162 -5.45 -13.40 8.39
CA ALA A 162 -4.88 -12.15 7.89
C ALA A 162 -6.00 -11.14 7.57
N ALA A 163 -5.80 -9.87 7.87
CA ALA A 163 -6.77 -8.81 7.58
C ALA A 163 -6.52 -8.12 6.24
N ALA A 164 -5.31 -8.25 5.70
CA ALA A 164 -4.91 -7.70 4.41
C ALA A 164 -3.62 -8.36 3.93
N PHE A 165 -3.40 -8.27 2.62
CA PHE A 165 -2.18 -8.71 1.96
C PHE A 165 -1.49 -7.54 1.26
N MET A 166 -0.26 -7.23 1.62
CA MET A 166 0.56 -6.25 0.94
C MET A 166 1.57 -6.99 0.05
N LEU A 167 1.40 -6.86 -1.27
CA LEU A 167 2.26 -7.50 -2.26
C LEU A 167 3.34 -6.53 -2.72
N SER A 168 4.59 -6.89 -2.47
CA SER A 168 5.78 -6.15 -2.91
C SER A 168 6.52 -6.97 -3.95
N GLU A 169 6.74 -6.40 -5.12
CA GLU A 169 7.47 -7.08 -6.21
C GLU A 169 8.97 -6.79 -6.12
N VAL A 170 9.76 -7.82 -5.84
CA VAL A 170 11.20 -7.70 -5.67
C VAL A 170 11.87 -7.31 -6.99
N GLY A 171 12.68 -6.25 -6.96
CA GLY A 171 13.49 -5.81 -8.11
C GLY A 171 12.80 -4.88 -9.09
N ARG A 172 11.46 -4.87 -9.23
CA ARG A 172 10.75 -4.02 -10.21
C ARG A 172 11.04 -2.55 -10.06
N ASP A 173 11.14 -2.09 -8.85
CA ASP A 173 11.51 -0.71 -8.53
C ASP A 173 12.90 -0.32 -9.05
N ALA A 174 13.88 -1.20 -8.90
CA ALA A 174 15.24 -0.99 -9.40
C ALA A 174 15.29 -1.05 -10.93
N LEU A 175 14.46 -1.87 -11.56
CA LEU A 175 14.38 -2.06 -13.01
C LEU A 175 13.44 -1.05 -13.68
N ASN A 176 12.74 -0.22 -12.89
CA ASN A 176 11.69 0.70 -13.39
C ASN A 176 10.59 -0.02 -14.17
N GLU A 177 10.21 -1.21 -13.69
CA GLU A 177 9.10 -2.00 -14.23
C GLU A 177 7.77 -1.58 -13.59
N PRO A 178 6.62 -1.76 -14.30
CA PRO A 178 5.30 -1.46 -13.74
C PRO A 178 4.94 -2.43 -12.61
N PRO A 179 3.87 -2.16 -11.82
CA PRO A 179 3.31 -3.13 -10.90
C PRO A 179 3.03 -4.46 -11.58
N ASN A 180 3.14 -5.56 -10.85
CA ASN A 180 2.81 -6.87 -11.39
C ASN A 180 1.29 -7.10 -11.33
N PHE A 181 0.60 -6.69 -12.38
CA PHE A 181 -0.85 -6.83 -12.48
C PHE A 181 -1.32 -8.29 -12.46
N ASP A 182 -0.50 -9.24 -12.91
CA ASP A 182 -0.87 -10.66 -12.91
C ASP A 182 -0.88 -11.23 -11.48
N ASN A 183 0.11 -10.90 -10.65
CA ASN A 183 0.13 -11.27 -9.25
C ASN A 183 -0.99 -10.58 -8.46
N LEU A 184 -1.32 -9.32 -8.79
CA LEU A 184 -2.45 -8.63 -8.17
C LEU A 184 -3.79 -9.28 -8.58
N ARG A 185 -3.97 -9.67 -9.84
CA ARG A 185 -5.16 -10.42 -10.29
C ARG A 185 -5.26 -11.77 -9.57
N LEU A 186 -4.14 -12.50 -9.49
CA LEU A 186 -4.10 -13.76 -8.75
C LEU A 186 -4.55 -13.56 -7.30
N ALA A 187 -4.01 -12.56 -6.60
CA ALA A 187 -4.40 -12.29 -5.23
C ALA A 187 -5.89 -11.91 -5.10
N LEU A 188 -6.40 -11.04 -5.99
CA LEU A 188 -7.82 -10.66 -5.99
C LEU A 188 -8.75 -11.84 -6.26
N THR A 189 -8.31 -12.85 -7.00
CA THR A 189 -9.09 -14.08 -7.24
C THR A 189 -9.00 -15.05 -6.05
N THR A 190 -7.83 -15.08 -5.37
CA THR A 190 -7.53 -16.12 -4.36
C THR A 190 -8.09 -15.78 -2.98
N VAL A 191 -8.07 -14.49 -2.57
CA VAL A 191 -8.43 -14.09 -1.19
C VAL A 191 -9.50 -13.00 -1.19
N GLU A 192 -10.33 -12.97 -0.12
CA GLU A 192 -11.39 -11.96 0.06
C GLU A 192 -10.90 -10.70 0.80
N GLU A 193 -9.76 -10.78 1.44
CA GLU A 193 -9.17 -9.69 2.22
C GLU A 193 -8.67 -8.56 1.31
N GLU A 194 -8.37 -7.42 1.93
CA GLU A 194 -7.80 -6.26 1.24
C GLU A 194 -6.45 -6.61 0.61
N VAL A 195 -6.32 -6.38 -0.71
CA VAL A 195 -5.05 -6.48 -1.43
C VAL A 195 -4.45 -5.09 -1.59
N ILE A 196 -3.20 -4.91 -1.14
CA ILE A 196 -2.46 -3.65 -1.19
C ILE A 196 -1.26 -3.83 -2.12
N ALA A 197 -1.20 -3.04 -3.18
CA ALA A 197 -0.05 -3.04 -4.09
C ALA A 197 1.12 -2.23 -3.52
N ALA A 198 2.34 -2.77 -3.58
CA ALA A 198 3.55 -2.08 -3.13
C ALA A 198 4.68 -2.24 -4.15
N GLY A 199 5.28 -1.13 -4.54
CA GLY A 199 6.35 -1.09 -5.54
C GLY A 199 5.86 -1.08 -6.99
N GLY A 200 6.79 -0.77 -7.91
CA GLY A 200 6.54 -0.73 -9.35
C GLY A 200 5.79 0.50 -9.86
N VAL A 201 5.26 1.36 -9.01
CA VAL A 201 4.57 2.59 -9.45
C VAL A 201 5.59 3.55 -10.05
N ARG A 202 5.48 3.86 -11.34
CA ARG A 202 6.40 4.73 -12.08
C ARG A 202 5.83 6.13 -12.30
N GLY A 203 4.51 6.25 -12.35
CA GLY A 203 3.79 7.49 -12.63
C GLY A 203 2.29 7.36 -12.33
N LEU A 204 1.56 8.41 -12.67
CA LEU A 204 0.10 8.46 -12.49
C LEU A 204 -0.63 7.41 -13.33
N GLU A 205 -0.10 7.03 -14.49
CA GLU A 205 -0.67 6.00 -15.37
C GLU A 205 -0.71 4.62 -14.68
N ASP A 206 0.34 4.28 -13.93
CA ASP A 206 0.36 3.03 -13.15
C ASP A 206 -0.65 3.08 -12.00
N LEU A 207 -0.82 4.24 -11.33
CA LEU A 207 -1.85 4.43 -10.31
C LEU A 207 -3.26 4.34 -10.88
N GLU A 208 -3.49 4.89 -12.06
CA GLU A 208 -4.76 4.77 -12.76
C GLU A 208 -5.08 3.32 -13.11
N SER A 209 -4.10 2.60 -13.66
CA SER A 209 -4.22 1.18 -13.96
C SER A 209 -4.49 0.31 -12.72
N LEU A 210 -3.88 0.66 -11.57
CA LEU A 210 -4.13 -0.03 -10.29
C LEU A 210 -5.53 0.28 -9.74
N ARG A 211 -5.99 1.52 -9.86
CA ARG A 211 -7.35 1.92 -9.45
C ARG A 211 -8.42 1.17 -10.25
N ASP A 212 -8.18 1.04 -11.55
CA ASP A 212 -9.14 0.47 -12.49
C ASP A 212 -9.01 -1.06 -12.61
N LEU A 213 -8.03 -1.67 -11.93
CA LEU A 213 -7.88 -3.12 -11.88
C LEU A 213 -9.04 -3.74 -11.10
N GLU A 214 -9.85 -4.51 -11.82
CA GLU A 214 -10.99 -5.23 -11.26
C GLU A 214 -10.97 -6.70 -11.69
N VAL A 215 -11.29 -7.59 -10.76
CA VAL A 215 -11.43 -9.03 -10.97
C VAL A 215 -12.65 -9.50 -10.18
N ASP A 216 -13.66 -10.00 -10.87
CA ASP A 216 -14.91 -10.52 -10.27
C ASP A 216 -15.60 -9.54 -9.31
N GLY A 217 -15.60 -8.24 -9.65
CA GLY A 217 -16.18 -7.17 -8.84
C GLY A 217 -15.28 -6.71 -7.68
N ARG A 218 -14.07 -7.22 -7.58
CA ARG A 218 -13.07 -6.87 -6.55
C ARG A 218 -11.96 -6.03 -7.13
N GLN A 219 -11.48 -5.09 -6.35
CA GLN A 219 -10.45 -4.14 -6.73
C GLN A 219 -9.30 -4.11 -5.73
N VAL A 220 -8.16 -3.58 -6.15
CA VAL A 220 -7.05 -3.27 -5.24
C VAL A 220 -7.53 -2.28 -4.19
N GLY A 221 -7.46 -2.66 -2.91
CA GLY A 221 -7.91 -1.85 -1.78
C GLY A 221 -7.00 -0.67 -1.51
N GLY A 222 -5.69 -0.84 -1.73
CA GLY A 222 -4.71 0.19 -1.46
C GLY A 222 -3.44 0.10 -2.30
N VAL A 223 -2.71 1.22 -2.37
CA VAL A 223 -1.39 1.28 -2.99
C VAL A 223 -0.40 2.04 -2.10
N VAL A 224 0.79 1.48 -1.96
CA VAL A 224 1.87 2.11 -1.20
C VAL A 224 2.62 3.08 -2.11
N VAL A 225 2.67 4.34 -1.71
CA VAL A 225 3.37 5.41 -2.43
C VAL A 225 4.35 6.14 -1.52
N GLY A 226 5.38 6.73 -2.09
CA GLY A 226 6.37 7.50 -1.31
C GLY A 226 7.65 7.74 -2.07
N ARG A 227 8.28 6.69 -2.56
CA ARG A 227 9.54 6.77 -3.29
C ARG A 227 9.40 7.55 -4.59
N GLU A 228 8.36 7.30 -5.36
CA GLU A 228 8.02 7.91 -6.65
C GLU A 228 7.84 9.41 -6.49
N ILE A 229 7.11 9.81 -5.46
CA ILE A 229 6.85 11.21 -5.11
C ILE A 229 8.13 11.90 -4.66
N THR A 230 8.92 11.25 -3.81
CA THR A 230 10.22 11.76 -3.37
C THR A 230 11.22 11.86 -4.53
N ALA A 231 11.05 11.04 -5.56
CA ALA A 231 11.84 11.10 -6.79
C ALA A 231 11.32 12.17 -7.78
N GLY A 232 10.22 12.89 -7.45
CA GLY A 232 9.65 13.95 -8.29
C GLY A 232 8.91 13.46 -9.51
N ARG A 233 8.43 12.21 -9.53
CA ARG A 233 7.71 11.65 -10.69
C ARG A 233 6.29 12.20 -10.80
N PHE A 234 5.64 12.44 -9.66
CA PHE A 234 4.35 13.10 -9.50
C PHE A 234 4.20 13.59 -8.06
N THR A 235 3.26 14.47 -7.81
CA THR A 235 2.95 14.97 -6.46
C THR A 235 1.96 14.06 -5.74
N PHE A 236 1.94 14.13 -4.40
CA PHE A 236 0.97 13.36 -3.62
C PHE A 236 -0.47 13.85 -3.88
N GLU A 237 -0.63 15.16 -4.07
CA GLU A 237 -1.89 15.81 -4.40
C GLU A 237 -2.47 15.33 -5.74
N GLU A 238 -1.62 15.12 -6.75
CA GLU A 238 -2.03 14.52 -8.04
C GLU A 238 -2.50 13.07 -7.85
N ALA A 239 -1.77 12.28 -7.04
CA ALA A 239 -2.17 10.91 -6.71
C ALA A 239 -3.53 10.89 -5.97
N VAL A 240 -3.72 11.77 -4.98
CA VAL A 240 -5.00 11.91 -4.26
C VAL A 240 -6.13 12.29 -5.21
N ALA A 241 -5.92 13.27 -6.08
CA ALA A 241 -6.92 13.69 -7.06
C ALA A 241 -7.30 12.53 -8.00
N LEU A 242 -6.33 11.73 -8.42
CA LEU A 242 -6.55 10.58 -9.30
C LEU A 242 -7.37 9.49 -8.63
N VAL A 243 -7.00 9.06 -7.41
CA VAL A 243 -7.69 7.94 -6.73
C VAL A 243 -9.07 8.33 -6.18
N ARG A 244 -9.31 9.63 -5.95
CA ARG A 244 -10.62 10.18 -5.54
C ARG A 244 -11.54 10.47 -6.71
N ARG A 245 -11.05 10.41 -7.96
CA ARG A 245 -11.97 10.48 -9.10
C ARG A 245 -12.96 9.33 -8.94
N GLU A 246 -14.23 9.69 -8.78
CA GLU A 246 -15.30 8.70 -8.88
C GLU A 246 -15.14 7.98 -10.22
N PHE A 247 -15.46 6.70 -10.26
CA PHE A 247 -15.43 5.91 -11.49
C PHE A 247 -16.02 6.74 -12.61
N GLY A 248 -15.39 6.67 -13.79
CA GLY A 248 -15.92 7.31 -14.98
C GLY A 248 -17.40 6.96 -15.14
N PRO A 249 -18.14 7.76 -15.89
CA PRO A 249 -19.59 7.62 -15.98
C PRO A 249 -19.97 6.15 -16.25
N PRO A 250 -21.05 5.64 -15.62
CA PRO A 250 -21.48 4.27 -15.84
C PRO A 250 -21.64 3.98 -17.32
N LYS A 251 -21.26 2.81 -17.80
CA LYS A 251 -21.40 2.42 -19.23
C LYS A 251 -22.87 2.06 -19.51
N GLY A 252 -23.54 2.79 -20.44
CA GLY A 252 -24.95 2.73 -20.78
C GLY A 252 -25.59 1.34 -21.04
N PRO A 253 -26.88 1.23 -21.21
CA PRO A 253 -27.85 2.29 -21.51
C PRO A 253 -28.28 3.10 -20.29
N TRP A 254 -28.29 4.41 -20.44
CA TRP A 254 -28.49 5.39 -19.39
C TRP A 254 -29.97 5.69 -19.13
N SER A 255 -30.39 5.73 -17.89
CA SER A 255 -31.62 6.39 -17.50
C SER A 255 -31.48 7.93 -17.59
N ALA A 256 -32.60 8.61 -17.68
CA ALA A 256 -32.59 10.10 -17.72
C ALA A 256 -31.97 10.71 -16.44
N GLU A 257 -32.13 10.04 -15.31
CA GLU A 257 -31.57 10.46 -14.01
C GLU A 257 -30.05 10.30 -13.95
N GLU A 258 -29.53 9.17 -14.45
CA GLU A 258 -28.09 8.90 -14.55
C GLU A 258 -27.40 9.89 -15.51
N LEU A 259 -28.04 10.22 -16.63
CA LEU A 259 -27.52 11.23 -17.57
C LEU A 259 -27.48 12.63 -16.96
N GLN A 260 -28.46 13.00 -16.17
CA GLN A 260 -28.48 14.29 -15.45
C GLN A 260 -27.36 14.34 -14.40
N GLN A 261 -27.13 13.26 -13.67
CA GLN A 261 -26.10 13.19 -12.66
C GLN A 261 -24.70 13.19 -13.27
N ALA A 262 -24.52 12.45 -14.39
CA ALA A 262 -23.28 12.44 -15.16
C ALA A 262 -22.97 13.83 -15.74
N LEU A 263 -23.96 14.54 -16.27
CA LEU A 263 -23.80 15.90 -16.79
C LEU A 263 -23.41 16.89 -15.69
N ALA A 264 -24.01 16.80 -14.51
CA ALA A 264 -23.67 17.66 -13.39
C ALA A 264 -22.22 17.39 -12.91
N THR A 265 -21.79 16.15 -12.89
CA THR A 265 -20.42 15.74 -12.54
C THR A 265 -19.40 16.25 -13.59
N TYR A 266 -19.72 16.09 -14.88
CA TYR A 266 -18.90 16.59 -15.97
C TYR A 266 -18.74 18.12 -15.91
N GLN A 267 -19.83 18.86 -15.71
CA GLN A 267 -19.81 20.32 -15.61
C GLN A 267 -19.01 20.83 -14.41
N ALA A 268 -19.08 20.11 -13.27
CA ALA A 268 -18.30 20.45 -12.09
C ALA A 268 -16.79 20.26 -12.30
N SER A 269 -16.41 19.24 -13.06
CA SER A 269 -14.99 18.93 -13.36
C SER A 269 -14.42 19.67 -14.57
N HIS A 270 -15.30 20.22 -15.45
CA HIS A 270 -14.93 20.92 -16.69
C HIS A 270 -15.66 22.26 -16.83
N PRO A 271 -15.46 23.23 -15.91
CA PRO A 271 -16.25 24.45 -15.85
C PRO A 271 -16.13 25.36 -17.10
N ALA A 272 -15.10 25.15 -17.92
CA ALA A 272 -14.88 25.91 -19.15
C ALA A 272 -15.40 25.20 -20.43
N SER A 273 -15.89 23.96 -20.32
CA SER A 273 -16.34 23.15 -21.46
C SER A 273 -17.85 22.90 -21.35
N ALA A 274 -18.63 23.58 -22.16
CA ALA A 274 -20.08 23.33 -22.33
C ALA A 274 -20.37 22.54 -23.61
N ASP A 275 -19.37 21.83 -24.17
CA ASP A 275 -19.47 21.13 -25.45
C ASP A 275 -20.13 19.75 -25.26
N ALA A 276 -21.24 19.54 -25.97
CA ALA A 276 -21.97 18.28 -25.94
C ALA A 276 -21.15 17.09 -26.48
N GLU A 277 -20.26 17.35 -27.43
CA GLU A 277 -19.40 16.34 -28.03
C GLU A 277 -18.31 15.87 -27.04
N ALA A 278 -17.72 16.80 -26.31
CA ALA A 278 -16.79 16.51 -25.24
C ALA A 278 -17.46 15.75 -24.07
N PHE A 279 -18.71 16.09 -23.72
CA PHE A 279 -19.48 15.35 -22.72
C PHE A 279 -19.79 13.92 -23.17
N LEU A 280 -20.22 13.74 -24.42
CA LEU A 280 -20.50 12.40 -24.97
C LEU A 280 -19.23 11.54 -25.06
N SER A 281 -18.11 12.13 -25.42
CA SER A 281 -16.81 11.46 -25.41
C SER A 281 -16.40 11.04 -23.97
N TRP A 282 -16.54 11.94 -23.02
CA TRP A 282 -16.31 11.65 -21.61
C TRP A 282 -17.26 10.57 -21.08
N LEU A 283 -18.55 10.62 -21.45
CA LEU A 283 -19.57 9.65 -21.06
C LEU A 283 -19.30 8.23 -21.59
N ASN A 284 -18.66 8.11 -22.75
CA ASN A 284 -18.36 6.84 -23.39
C ASN A 284 -16.94 6.34 -23.06
N GLY A 285 -16.17 7.04 -22.23
CA GLY A 285 -14.84 6.61 -21.79
C GLY A 285 -13.80 6.61 -22.90
N ALA A 286 -13.89 7.54 -23.85
CA ALA A 286 -12.90 7.77 -24.90
C ALA A 286 -11.73 8.61 -24.41
#